data_cbbec4405e34867cd755e8ad4d747556
#
_entry.id   cbbec4405e34867cd755e8ad4d747556
#
_cell.length_a   1.000
_cell.length_b   1.000
_cell.length_c   1.000
_cell.angle_alpha   90.00
_cell.angle_beta   90.00
_cell.angle_gamma   90.00
#
_symmetry.space_group_name_H-M   'P 1'
#
loop_
_entity.id
_entity.type
_entity.pdbx_description
1 polymer ?
#
loop_
_entity_poly.entity_id
_entity_poly.type
_entity_poly.pdbx_seq_one_letter_code
_entity_poly.pdbx_strand_id
1 'polypeptide(L)'
;MVSGRAAALLEENIMNPTVCTHKNNPNFWIFGLFFFLYFFIMATCFPFLPIWLSDVIGLNKTETGLVFSSLSLFAICFQPVLGVISDKLGLKKHLMWIVTVLLVLIAPFFLYVFAPLLKTNIWLGALSGGAYIGFVFSAGAGAMEAYIERVSRNSGFEYGKARTFGCLGWALCATTAGMLFSINPEWVFWMGSAAALLLVVLVAIAKPQASQSAQVMDSLGANRPAIDLKTAVRMFRQRKMWMFILYVIGVACVYDVFDQQFATFFKSFFATPEAGTRAFGFATTAGEICNAIIMFS
;
A
#
# COMPACT_ATOMS: atom_id res chain seq x y z
N MET A 1 39.62 4.50 31.25
CA MET A 1 39.26 3.07 31.30
C MET A 1 37.79 2.77 30.94
N VAL A 2 36.89 3.73 30.89
CA VAL A 2 35.47 3.54 30.56
C VAL A 2 35.24 3.44 29.02
N SER A 3 36.10 4.10 28.21
CA SER A 3 35.96 4.16 26.74
C SER A 3 36.23 2.82 26.02
N GLY A 4 37.13 1.98 26.53
CA GLY A 4 37.50 0.71 25.87
C GLY A 4 36.43 -0.38 26.02
N ARG A 5 35.68 -0.37 27.14
CA ARG A 5 34.62 -1.35 27.40
C ARG A 5 33.35 -1.08 26.58
N ALA A 6 33.07 0.21 26.29
CA ALA A 6 31.97 0.60 25.43
C ALA A 6 32.26 0.28 23.95
N ALA A 7 33.50 0.44 23.51
CA ALA A 7 33.92 0.08 22.14
C ALA A 7 33.88 -1.45 21.94
N ALA A 8 34.34 -2.23 22.91
CA ALA A 8 34.30 -3.70 22.85
C ALA A 8 32.87 -4.24 22.84
N LEU A 9 31.94 -3.64 23.62
CA LEU A 9 30.54 -4.02 23.60
C LEU A 9 29.82 -3.62 22.30
N LEU A 10 30.27 -2.57 21.63
CA LEU A 10 29.78 -2.20 20.30
C LEU A 10 30.31 -3.13 19.22
N GLU A 11 31.58 -3.55 19.28
CA GLU A 11 32.15 -4.53 18.36
C GLU A 11 31.53 -5.94 18.54
N GLU A 12 31.27 -6.35 19.77
CA GLU A 12 30.63 -7.64 20.07
C GLU A 12 29.17 -7.67 19.59
N ASN A 13 28.44 -6.55 19.68
CA ASN A 13 27.09 -6.42 19.13
C ASN A 13 27.05 -6.29 17.59
N ILE A 14 28.12 -5.81 16.97
CA ILE A 14 28.24 -5.75 15.49
C ILE A 14 28.63 -7.13 14.92
N MET A 15 29.41 -7.90 15.63
CA MET A 15 29.86 -9.23 15.18
C MET A 15 28.89 -10.38 15.48
N ASN A 16 27.92 -10.19 16.38
CA ASN A 16 26.84 -11.13 16.63
C ASN A 16 25.50 -10.41 16.50
N PRO A 17 24.98 -10.18 15.28
CA PRO A 17 23.57 -9.88 15.14
C PRO A 17 22.84 -11.13 15.66
N THR A 18 22.32 -11.09 16.89
CA THR A 18 21.34 -12.07 17.35
C THR A 18 20.21 -12.03 16.34
N VAL A 19 20.27 -12.93 15.36
CA VAL A 19 19.18 -13.22 14.43
C VAL A 19 18.07 -13.74 15.33
N CYS A 20 17.24 -12.80 15.84
CA CYS A 20 16.02 -13.16 16.51
C CYS A 20 15.22 -13.98 15.51
N THR A 21 15.15 -15.28 15.76
CA THR A 21 14.37 -16.19 14.92
C THR A 21 12.97 -15.59 14.82
N HIS A 22 12.50 -15.32 13.60
CA HIS A 22 11.20 -14.69 13.29
C HIS A 22 10.03 -15.30 14.07
N LYS A 23 10.19 -16.55 14.48
CA LYS A 23 9.18 -17.37 15.17
C LYS A 23 8.76 -16.82 16.54
N ASN A 24 9.58 -16.02 17.22
CA ASN A 24 9.33 -15.52 18.58
C ASN A 24 9.09 -14.02 18.68
N ASN A 25 9.01 -13.29 17.55
CA ASN A 25 8.77 -11.86 17.57
C ASN A 25 7.29 -11.55 17.33
N PRO A 26 6.52 -11.12 18.35
CA PRO A 26 5.09 -10.83 18.20
C PRO A 26 4.83 -9.69 17.19
N ASN A 27 5.76 -8.74 17.06
CA ASN A 27 5.64 -7.65 16.11
C ASN A 27 5.69 -8.15 14.65
N PHE A 28 6.47 -9.19 14.35
CA PHE A 28 6.50 -9.79 13.02
C PHE A 28 5.10 -10.27 12.59
N TRP A 29 4.40 -11.00 13.44
CA TRP A 29 3.07 -11.51 13.14
C TRP A 29 2.01 -10.42 13.08
N ILE A 30 2.08 -9.43 13.98
CA ILE A 30 1.14 -8.30 14.00
C ILE A 30 1.27 -7.48 12.70
N PHE A 31 2.49 -7.13 12.30
CA PHE A 31 2.70 -6.34 11.09
C PHE A 31 2.62 -7.16 9.79
N GLY A 32 2.89 -8.48 9.84
CA GLY A 32 2.55 -9.40 8.76
C GLY A 32 1.04 -9.44 8.52
N LEU A 33 0.24 -9.63 9.58
CA LEU A 33 -1.22 -9.61 9.49
C LEU A 33 -1.75 -8.23 9.07
N PHE A 34 -1.05 -7.14 9.48
CA PHE A 34 -1.37 -5.79 9.00
C PHE A 34 -1.21 -5.70 7.49
N PHE A 35 -0.07 -6.15 6.94
CA PHE A 35 0.13 -6.19 5.50
C PHE A 35 -0.91 -7.06 4.79
N PHE A 36 -1.20 -8.24 5.33
CA PHE A 36 -2.23 -9.12 4.78
C PHE A 36 -3.57 -8.39 4.65
N LEU A 37 -4.08 -7.79 5.73
CA LEU A 37 -5.37 -7.10 5.73
C LEU A 37 -5.34 -5.83 4.85
N TYR A 38 -4.27 -5.05 4.92
CA TYR A 38 -4.16 -3.81 4.15
C TYR A 38 -4.18 -4.07 2.65
N PHE A 39 -3.38 -5.04 2.18
CA PHE A 39 -3.34 -5.41 0.77
C PHE A 39 -4.57 -6.21 0.32
N PHE A 40 -5.20 -6.96 1.22
CA PHE A 40 -6.52 -7.54 0.98
C PHE A 40 -7.54 -6.43 0.68
N ILE A 41 -7.58 -5.38 1.50
CA ILE A 41 -8.49 -4.25 1.30
C ILE A 41 -8.17 -3.51 0.00
N MET A 42 -6.89 -3.26 -0.32
CA MET A 42 -6.51 -2.66 -1.60
C MET A 42 -7.02 -3.46 -2.79
N ALA A 43 -6.91 -4.78 -2.72
CA ALA A 43 -7.33 -5.69 -3.79
C ALA A 43 -8.86 -5.77 -3.98
N THR A 44 -9.66 -5.28 -3.04
CA THR A 44 -11.12 -5.11 -3.27
C THR A 44 -11.42 -4.00 -4.26
N CYS A 45 -10.53 -3.04 -4.42
CA CYS A 45 -10.75 -1.85 -5.25
C CYS A 45 -9.94 -1.91 -6.55
N PHE A 46 -8.61 -1.95 -6.47
CA PHE A 46 -7.74 -1.71 -7.62
C PHE A 46 -7.95 -2.65 -8.82
N PRO A 47 -7.91 -3.99 -8.67
CA PRO A 47 -8.01 -4.90 -9.82
C PRO A 47 -9.37 -4.84 -10.51
N PHE A 48 -10.43 -4.57 -9.74
CA PHE A 48 -11.79 -4.56 -10.24
C PHE A 48 -12.32 -3.18 -10.58
N LEU A 49 -11.58 -2.11 -10.27
CA LEU A 49 -11.99 -0.72 -10.54
C LEU A 49 -12.27 -0.47 -12.04
N PRO A 50 -11.40 -0.89 -12.99
CA PRO A 50 -11.69 -0.69 -14.41
C PRO A 50 -12.98 -1.38 -14.85
N ILE A 51 -13.22 -2.60 -14.35
CA ILE A 51 -14.43 -3.39 -14.65
C ILE A 51 -15.65 -2.71 -14.04
N TRP A 52 -15.56 -2.22 -12.80
CA TRP A 52 -16.66 -1.54 -12.11
C TRP A 52 -17.03 -0.22 -12.80
N LEU A 53 -16.03 0.57 -13.23
CA LEU A 53 -16.26 1.82 -13.95
C LEU A 53 -16.95 1.58 -15.30
N SER A 54 -16.57 0.52 -16.03
CA SER A 54 -17.16 0.20 -17.34
C SER A 54 -18.53 -0.46 -17.22
N ASP A 55 -18.66 -1.50 -16.38
CA ASP A 55 -19.83 -2.38 -16.38
C ASP A 55 -20.94 -1.90 -15.46
N VAL A 56 -20.59 -1.28 -14.32
CA VAL A 56 -21.57 -0.85 -13.30
C VAL A 56 -21.92 0.63 -13.44
N ILE A 57 -20.90 1.47 -13.65
CA ILE A 57 -21.12 2.92 -13.82
C ILE A 57 -21.45 3.24 -15.27
N GLY A 58 -20.93 2.48 -16.23
CA GLY A 58 -21.18 2.68 -17.66
C GLY A 58 -20.27 3.71 -18.32
N LEU A 59 -19.07 3.95 -17.76
CA LEU A 59 -18.11 4.90 -18.31
C LEU A 59 -17.44 4.34 -19.58
N ASN A 60 -17.23 5.22 -20.53
CA ASN A 60 -16.42 4.91 -21.70
C ASN A 60 -14.91 4.91 -21.35
N LYS A 61 -14.07 4.46 -22.30
CA LYS A 61 -12.62 4.36 -22.10
C LYS A 61 -11.95 5.70 -21.77
N THR A 62 -12.43 6.79 -22.36
CA THR A 62 -11.88 8.15 -22.12
C THR A 62 -12.24 8.63 -20.72
N GLU A 63 -13.46 8.41 -20.28
CA GLU A 63 -13.93 8.76 -18.92
C GLU A 63 -13.22 7.93 -17.86
N THR A 64 -13.05 6.63 -18.10
CA THR A 64 -12.25 5.76 -17.24
C THR A 64 -10.80 6.26 -17.15
N GLY A 65 -10.20 6.65 -18.26
CA GLY A 65 -8.87 7.25 -18.32
C GLY A 65 -8.78 8.55 -17.51
N LEU A 66 -9.83 9.39 -17.54
CA LEU A 66 -9.91 10.60 -16.73
C LEU A 66 -9.89 10.29 -15.21
N VAL A 67 -10.63 9.27 -14.78
CA VAL A 67 -10.63 8.82 -13.38
C VAL A 67 -9.23 8.38 -12.97
N PHE A 68 -8.56 7.51 -13.74
CA PHE A 68 -7.20 7.05 -13.43
C PHE A 68 -6.16 8.18 -13.47
N SER A 69 -6.29 9.12 -14.40
CA SER A 69 -5.43 10.31 -14.46
C SER A 69 -5.56 11.18 -13.22
N SER A 70 -6.80 11.38 -12.75
CA SER A 70 -7.07 12.09 -11.50
C SER A 70 -6.45 11.37 -10.30
N LEU A 71 -6.58 10.05 -10.24
CA LEU A 71 -6.00 9.19 -9.20
C LEU A 71 -4.47 9.36 -9.12
N SER A 72 -3.80 9.29 -10.27
CA SER A 72 -2.35 9.47 -10.37
C SER A 72 -1.92 10.89 -9.99
N LEU A 73 -2.68 11.92 -10.39
CA LEU A 73 -2.40 13.30 -10.04
C LEU A 73 -2.44 13.51 -8.52
N PHE A 74 -3.49 13.04 -7.86
CA PHE A 74 -3.59 13.14 -6.40
C PHE A 74 -2.54 12.28 -5.68
N ALA A 75 -2.19 11.11 -6.21
CA ALA A 75 -1.11 10.29 -5.66
C ALA A 75 0.23 11.05 -5.66
N ILE A 76 0.58 11.70 -6.77
CA ILE A 76 1.80 12.52 -6.90
C ILE A 76 1.78 13.70 -5.89
N CYS A 77 0.63 14.30 -5.65
CA CYS A 77 0.51 15.39 -4.69
C CYS A 77 0.61 14.90 -3.23
N PHE A 78 -0.05 13.80 -2.90
CA PHE A 78 -0.14 13.32 -1.52
C PHE A 78 1.09 12.54 -1.06
N GLN A 79 1.76 11.79 -1.94
CA GLN A 79 2.93 10.99 -1.56
C GLN A 79 4.05 11.78 -0.88
N PRO A 80 4.52 12.92 -1.42
CA PRO A 80 5.54 13.72 -0.74
C PRO A 80 5.05 14.28 0.60
N VAL A 81 3.79 14.70 0.68
CA VAL A 81 3.19 15.27 1.89
C VAL A 81 3.13 14.20 2.99
N LEU A 82 2.60 13.03 2.67
CA LEU A 82 2.53 11.92 3.63
C LEU A 82 3.93 11.38 3.99
N GLY A 83 4.89 11.41 3.06
CA GLY A 83 6.28 11.07 3.34
C GLY A 83 6.87 11.99 4.41
N VAL A 84 6.76 13.31 4.24
CA VAL A 84 7.25 14.28 5.23
C VAL A 84 6.52 14.15 6.57
N ILE A 85 5.20 13.96 6.55
CA ILE A 85 4.41 13.74 7.78
C ILE A 85 4.85 12.45 8.48
N SER A 86 5.01 11.35 7.74
CA SER A 86 5.46 10.07 8.26
C SER A 86 6.85 10.17 8.89
N ASP A 87 7.76 10.92 8.29
CA ASP A 87 9.11 11.15 8.82
C ASP A 87 9.09 11.95 10.13
N LYS A 88 8.23 12.98 10.23
CA LYS A 88 8.05 13.77 11.46
C LYS A 88 7.35 12.99 12.58
N LEU A 89 6.43 12.12 12.24
CA LEU A 89 5.69 11.31 13.21
C LEU A 89 6.53 10.13 13.74
N GLY A 90 7.54 9.68 13.02
CA GLY A 90 8.40 8.56 13.39
C GLY A 90 7.60 7.29 13.66
N LEU A 91 7.61 6.80 14.90
CA LEU A 91 6.86 5.60 15.35
C LEU A 91 5.45 5.89 15.87
N LYS A 92 4.95 7.13 15.77
CA LYS A 92 3.58 7.47 16.21
C LYS A 92 2.56 6.94 15.20
N LYS A 93 1.51 6.31 15.70
CA LYS A 93 0.48 5.64 14.90
C LYS A 93 -0.59 6.57 14.31
N HIS A 94 -0.46 7.89 14.42
CA HIS A 94 -1.53 8.81 14.02
C HIS A 94 -1.90 8.64 12.54
N LEU A 95 -0.90 8.52 11.67
CA LEU A 95 -1.14 8.34 10.23
C LEU A 95 -1.80 6.98 9.93
N MET A 96 -1.38 5.91 10.63
CA MET A 96 -2.02 4.60 10.51
C MET A 96 -3.50 4.66 10.86
N TRP A 97 -3.86 5.37 11.96
CA TRP A 97 -5.25 5.55 12.36
C TRP A 97 -6.07 6.28 11.30
N ILE A 98 -5.54 7.39 10.76
CA ILE A 98 -6.24 8.17 9.72
C ILE A 98 -6.52 7.29 8.49
N VAL A 99 -5.50 6.61 7.98
CA VAL A 99 -5.65 5.74 6.80
C VAL A 99 -6.61 4.58 7.09
N THR A 100 -6.48 3.93 8.25
CA THR A 100 -7.34 2.77 8.59
C THR A 100 -8.81 3.17 8.77
N VAL A 101 -9.09 4.32 9.40
CA VAL A 101 -10.47 4.83 9.51
C VAL A 101 -11.06 5.16 8.15
N LEU A 102 -10.27 5.77 7.26
CA LEU A 102 -10.72 6.02 5.89
C LEU A 102 -10.97 4.72 5.12
N LEU A 103 -10.18 3.66 5.34
CA LEU A 103 -10.41 2.35 4.74
C LEU A 103 -11.75 1.74 5.15
N VAL A 104 -12.23 1.96 6.37
CA VAL A 104 -13.58 1.52 6.80
C VAL A 104 -14.68 2.17 5.96
N LEU A 105 -14.44 3.38 5.47
CA LEU A 105 -15.40 4.14 4.67
C LEU A 105 -15.40 3.77 3.18
N ILE A 106 -14.70 2.70 2.75
CA ILE A 106 -14.64 2.31 1.33
C ILE A 106 -16.03 2.10 0.74
N ALA A 107 -16.84 1.21 1.33
CA ALA A 107 -18.17 0.92 0.79
C ALA A 107 -19.08 2.17 0.79
N PRO A 108 -19.23 2.90 1.91
CA PRO A 108 -19.99 4.16 1.89
C PRO A 108 -19.50 5.17 0.86
N PHE A 109 -18.19 5.32 0.72
CA PHE A 109 -17.62 6.25 -0.26
C PHE A 109 -17.92 5.81 -1.70
N PHE A 110 -17.63 4.56 -2.06
CA PHE A 110 -17.82 4.09 -3.43
C PHE A 110 -19.30 4.10 -3.84
N LEU A 111 -20.21 3.67 -2.95
CA LEU A 111 -21.62 3.49 -3.28
C LEU A 111 -22.43 4.80 -3.17
N TYR A 112 -22.17 5.61 -2.16
CA TYR A 112 -23.02 6.78 -1.86
C TYR A 112 -22.39 8.11 -2.25
N VAL A 113 -21.07 8.16 -2.55
CA VAL A 113 -20.40 9.40 -2.96
C VAL A 113 -19.85 9.27 -4.38
N PHE A 114 -18.98 8.30 -4.61
CA PHE A 114 -18.24 8.19 -5.86
C PHE A 114 -19.15 7.81 -7.04
N ALA A 115 -19.97 6.76 -6.90
CA ALA A 115 -20.88 6.32 -7.96
C ALA A 115 -21.90 7.38 -8.36
N PRO A 116 -22.63 8.05 -7.44
CA PRO A 116 -23.55 9.12 -7.80
C PRO A 116 -22.84 10.32 -8.45
N LEU A 117 -21.66 10.71 -7.94
CA LEU A 117 -20.91 11.83 -8.53
C LEU A 117 -20.44 11.52 -9.95
N LEU A 118 -19.95 10.30 -10.23
CA LEU A 118 -19.57 9.91 -11.58
C LEU A 118 -20.75 9.96 -12.56
N LYS A 119 -21.95 9.58 -12.11
CA LYS A 119 -23.17 9.60 -12.94
C LYS A 119 -23.72 11.00 -13.17
N THR A 120 -23.53 11.93 -12.25
CA THR A 120 -24.02 13.31 -12.37
C THR A 120 -23.01 14.24 -13.04
N ASN A 121 -21.74 14.13 -12.68
CA ASN A 121 -20.66 14.93 -13.23
C ASN A 121 -19.35 14.18 -13.15
N ILE A 122 -18.84 13.76 -14.30
CA ILE A 122 -17.62 12.95 -14.42
C ILE A 122 -16.39 13.65 -13.79
N TRP A 123 -16.27 14.97 -13.90
CA TRP A 123 -15.17 15.74 -13.35
C TRP A 123 -15.18 15.72 -11.81
N LEU A 124 -16.35 15.97 -11.21
CA LEU A 124 -16.49 15.92 -9.75
C LEU A 124 -16.28 14.50 -9.22
N GLY A 125 -16.81 13.49 -9.94
CA GLY A 125 -16.57 12.10 -9.64
C GLY A 125 -15.08 11.76 -9.71
N ALA A 126 -14.40 12.07 -10.81
CA ALA A 126 -12.99 11.80 -10.98
C ALA A 126 -12.13 12.49 -9.91
N LEU A 127 -12.41 13.76 -9.58
CA LEU A 127 -11.68 14.48 -8.54
C LEU A 127 -11.90 13.89 -7.14
N SER A 128 -13.15 13.55 -6.79
CA SER A 128 -13.45 12.94 -5.49
C SER A 128 -12.84 11.55 -5.33
N GLY A 129 -12.97 10.70 -6.37
CA GLY A 129 -12.34 9.38 -6.42
C GLY A 129 -10.82 9.47 -6.41
N GLY A 130 -10.24 10.36 -7.22
CA GLY A 130 -8.82 10.62 -7.25
C GLY A 130 -8.27 11.05 -5.90
N ALA A 131 -8.93 11.98 -5.23
CA ALA A 131 -8.53 12.46 -3.91
C ALA A 131 -8.59 11.33 -2.86
N TYR A 132 -9.70 10.59 -2.80
CA TYR A 132 -9.87 9.53 -1.80
C TYR A 132 -8.94 8.35 -2.06
N ILE A 133 -8.98 7.77 -3.27
CA ILE A 133 -8.20 6.58 -3.62
C ILE A 133 -6.70 6.93 -3.64
N GLY A 134 -6.33 8.07 -4.21
CA GLY A 134 -4.95 8.56 -4.23
C GLY A 134 -4.36 8.77 -2.84
N PHE A 135 -5.16 9.30 -1.90
CA PHE A 135 -4.72 9.48 -0.52
C PHE A 135 -4.62 8.14 0.23
N VAL A 136 -5.71 7.34 0.21
CA VAL A 136 -5.83 6.16 1.08
C VAL A 136 -4.97 5.01 0.59
N PHE A 137 -4.97 4.76 -0.72
CA PHE A 137 -4.28 3.61 -1.29
C PHE A 137 -2.89 3.95 -1.82
N SER A 138 -2.73 5.00 -2.64
CA SER A 138 -1.43 5.27 -3.26
C SER A 138 -0.45 5.91 -2.27
N ALA A 139 -0.83 7.03 -1.68
CA ALA A 139 0.04 7.73 -0.73
C ALA A 139 0.05 7.03 0.64
N GLY A 140 -1.10 6.50 1.07
CA GLY A 140 -1.24 5.73 2.31
C GLY A 140 -0.38 4.48 2.33
N ALA A 141 -0.34 3.71 1.24
CA ALA A 141 0.50 2.51 1.15
C ALA A 141 1.98 2.81 1.42
N GLY A 142 2.55 3.79 0.71
CA GLY A 142 3.93 4.19 0.91
C GLY A 142 4.23 4.64 2.34
N ALA A 143 3.32 5.38 2.96
CA ALA A 143 3.46 5.82 4.34
C ALA A 143 3.38 4.64 5.34
N MET A 144 2.49 3.66 5.10
CA MET A 144 2.37 2.45 5.92
C MET A 144 3.60 1.56 5.77
N GLU A 145 4.07 1.34 4.56
CA GLU A 145 5.30 0.57 4.29
C GLU A 145 6.52 1.20 4.97
N ALA A 146 6.71 2.51 4.84
CA ALA A 146 7.79 3.23 5.51
C ALA A 146 7.69 3.15 7.05
N TYR A 147 6.48 3.20 7.60
CA TYR A 147 6.27 3.03 9.04
C TYR A 147 6.67 1.63 9.50
N ILE A 148 6.17 0.58 8.84
CA ILE A 148 6.45 -0.81 9.20
C ILE A 148 7.93 -1.16 8.99
N GLU A 149 8.58 -0.60 7.97
CA GLU A 149 10.03 -0.75 7.79
C GLU A 149 10.81 -0.17 8.97
N ARG A 150 10.42 1.00 9.48
CA ARG A 150 11.04 1.57 10.71
C ARG A 150 10.81 0.68 11.91
N VAL A 151 9.60 0.16 12.09
CA VAL A 151 9.29 -0.76 13.18
C VAL A 151 10.09 -2.04 13.04
N SER A 152 10.26 -2.59 11.84
CA SER A 152 11.03 -3.82 11.60
C SER A 152 12.48 -3.67 12.02
N ARG A 153 13.12 -2.55 11.65
CA ARG A 153 14.50 -2.22 12.08
C ARG A 153 14.62 -2.10 13.60
N ASN A 154 13.63 -1.50 14.25
CA ASN A 154 13.65 -1.31 15.71
C ASN A 154 13.29 -2.57 16.50
N SER A 155 12.48 -3.46 15.92
CA SER A 155 12.02 -4.70 16.56
C SER A 155 12.83 -5.92 16.15
N GLY A 156 13.80 -5.80 15.23
CA GLY A 156 14.70 -6.87 14.80
C GLY A 156 14.01 -7.98 14.01
N PHE A 157 13.00 -7.68 13.19
CA PHE A 157 12.41 -8.62 12.25
C PHE A 157 12.65 -8.17 10.80
N GLU A 158 12.62 -9.13 9.87
CA GLU A 158 12.87 -8.86 8.47
C GLU A 158 11.61 -8.34 7.77
N TYR A 159 11.68 -7.09 7.28
CA TYR A 159 10.59 -6.40 6.61
C TYR A 159 10.07 -7.18 5.39
N GLY A 160 10.96 -7.69 4.54
CA GLY A 160 10.59 -8.41 3.32
C GLY A 160 9.68 -9.60 3.59
N LYS A 161 10.00 -10.40 4.61
CA LYS A 161 9.18 -11.56 5.00
C LYS A 161 7.81 -11.14 5.57
N ALA A 162 7.74 -10.04 6.32
CA ALA A 162 6.45 -9.51 6.77
C ALA A 162 5.62 -8.97 5.58
N ARG A 163 6.27 -8.33 4.59
CA ARG A 163 5.63 -7.80 3.38
C ARG A 163 5.03 -8.89 2.49
N THR A 164 5.60 -10.11 2.48
CA THR A 164 5.06 -11.26 1.74
C THR A 164 3.61 -11.60 2.12
N PHE A 165 3.21 -11.37 3.37
CA PHE A 165 1.82 -11.54 3.79
C PHE A 165 0.86 -10.64 3.01
N GLY A 166 1.33 -9.48 2.51
CA GLY A 166 0.56 -8.61 1.64
C GLY A 166 0.19 -9.26 0.30
N CYS A 167 1.13 -9.98 -0.32
CA CYS A 167 0.85 -10.75 -1.54
C CYS A 167 -0.20 -11.84 -1.30
N LEU A 168 -0.12 -12.53 -0.16
CA LEU A 168 -1.13 -13.53 0.23
C LEU A 168 -2.51 -12.89 0.46
N GLY A 169 -2.55 -11.71 1.09
CA GLY A 169 -3.79 -10.95 1.28
C GLY A 169 -4.40 -10.52 -0.06
N TRP A 170 -3.58 -10.01 -0.96
CA TRP A 170 -4.01 -9.64 -2.32
C TRP A 170 -4.52 -10.86 -3.09
N ALA A 171 -3.80 -11.98 -3.08
CA ALA A 171 -4.17 -13.23 -3.74
C ALA A 171 -5.53 -13.75 -3.25
N LEU A 172 -5.73 -13.83 -1.93
CA LEU A 172 -7.00 -14.28 -1.35
C LEU A 172 -8.15 -13.35 -1.73
N CYS A 173 -7.91 -12.05 -1.69
CA CYS A 173 -8.93 -11.07 -2.07
C CYS A 173 -9.26 -11.17 -3.56
N ALA A 174 -8.29 -11.30 -4.46
CA ALA A 174 -8.53 -11.37 -5.90
C ALA A 174 -9.46 -12.52 -6.26
N THR A 175 -9.27 -13.71 -5.65
CA THR A 175 -10.16 -14.84 -5.82
C THR A 175 -11.57 -14.56 -5.28
N THR A 176 -11.67 -14.13 -4.02
CA THR A 176 -12.98 -13.91 -3.37
C THR A 176 -13.72 -12.74 -3.99
N ALA A 177 -13.04 -11.65 -4.32
CA ALA A 177 -13.63 -10.51 -4.99
C ALA A 177 -14.10 -10.85 -6.41
N GLY A 178 -13.34 -11.65 -7.18
CA GLY A 178 -13.77 -12.11 -8.50
C GLY A 178 -15.05 -12.92 -8.47
N MET A 179 -15.23 -13.77 -7.44
CA MET A 179 -16.46 -14.51 -7.22
C MET A 179 -17.61 -13.60 -6.80
N LEU A 180 -17.40 -12.73 -5.80
CA LEU A 180 -18.43 -11.82 -5.28
C LEU A 180 -18.85 -10.79 -6.33
N PHE A 181 -17.90 -10.25 -7.09
CA PHE A 181 -18.18 -9.26 -8.14
C PHE A 181 -19.12 -9.82 -9.22
N SER A 182 -19.00 -11.12 -9.54
CA SER A 182 -19.88 -11.79 -10.49
C SER A 182 -21.32 -12.01 -9.99
N ILE A 183 -21.56 -11.90 -8.69
CA ILE A 183 -22.89 -12.02 -8.06
C ILE A 183 -23.47 -10.62 -7.85
N ASN A 184 -22.74 -9.78 -7.12
CA ASN A 184 -23.07 -8.38 -6.87
C ASN A 184 -21.78 -7.57 -6.64
N PRO A 185 -21.43 -6.62 -7.54
CA PRO A 185 -20.24 -5.80 -7.41
C PRO A 185 -20.14 -4.99 -6.11
N GLU A 186 -21.26 -4.61 -5.51
CA GLU A 186 -21.28 -3.82 -4.27
C GLU A 186 -20.71 -4.59 -3.07
N TRP A 187 -20.91 -5.92 -3.05
CA TRP A 187 -20.44 -6.77 -1.96
C TRP A 187 -18.92 -6.77 -1.80
N VAL A 188 -18.21 -6.52 -2.90
CA VAL A 188 -16.74 -6.44 -2.86
C VAL A 188 -16.27 -5.24 -2.01
N PHE A 189 -16.94 -4.09 -2.13
CA PHE A 189 -16.62 -2.91 -1.32
C PHE A 189 -16.99 -3.12 0.15
N TRP A 190 -18.13 -3.76 0.42
CA TRP A 190 -18.53 -4.11 1.80
C TRP A 190 -17.57 -5.13 2.44
N MET A 191 -17.05 -6.07 1.67
CA MET A 191 -16.00 -6.99 2.12
C MET A 191 -14.73 -6.21 2.50
N GLY A 192 -14.34 -5.22 1.71
CA GLY A 192 -13.22 -4.31 2.01
C GLY A 192 -13.43 -3.54 3.31
N SER A 193 -14.60 -2.94 3.50
CA SER A 193 -14.95 -2.22 4.75
C SER A 193 -14.98 -3.15 5.97
N ALA A 194 -15.47 -4.37 5.84
CA ALA A 194 -15.45 -5.37 6.92
C ALA A 194 -14.02 -5.78 7.29
N ALA A 195 -13.16 -6.01 6.30
CA ALA A 195 -11.74 -6.29 6.54
C ALA A 195 -11.03 -5.08 7.19
N ALA A 196 -11.43 -3.86 6.84
CA ALA A 196 -10.88 -2.65 7.45
C ALA A 196 -11.26 -2.50 8.93
N LEU A 197 -12.42 -2.99 9.37
CA LEU A 197 -12.77 -3.06 10.80
C LEU A 197 -11.82 -3.99 11.56
N LEU A 198 -11.44 -5.14 10.96
CA LEU A 198 -10.42 -6.01 11.56
C LEU A 198 -9.06 -5.31 11.63
N LEU A 199 -8.72 -4.51 10.61
CA LEU A 199 -7.49 -3.73 10.59
C LEU A 199 -7.49 -2.66 11.70
N VAL A 200 -8.62 -2.00 11.97
CA VAL A 200 -8.79 -1.06 13.11
C VAL A 200 -8.45 -1.75 14.43
N VAL A 201 -9.01 -2.94 14.67
CA VAL A 201 -8.72 -3.72 15.89
C VAL A 201 -7.23 -4.05 15.96
N LEU A 202 -6.62 -4.46 14.85
CA LEU A 202 -5.21 -4.80 14.81
C LEU A 202 -4.31 -3.59 15.12
N VAL A 203 -4.62 -2.41 14.56
CA VAL A 203 -3.89 -1.15 14.85
C VAL A 203 -4.05 -0.74 16.31
N ALA A 204 -5.20 -1.00 16.93
CA ALA A 204 -5.42 -0.75 18.37
C ALA A 204 -4.50 -1.63 19.23
N ILE A 205 -4.42 -2.92 18.93
CA ILE A 205 -3.63 -3.91 19.68
C ILE A 205 -2.13 -3.73 19.42
N ALA A 206 -1.72 -3.36 18.21
CA ALA A 206 -0.32 -3.20 17.84
C ALA A 206 0.38 -2.21 18.79
N LYS A 207 1.37 -2.67 19.54
CA LYS A 207 2.22 -1.84 20.39
C LYS A 207 3.64 -1.94 19.83
N PRO A 208 4.09 -1.00 19.00
CA PRO A 208 5.48 -0.98 18.56
C PRO A 208 6.35 -0.74 19.81
N GLN A 209 7.03 -1.79 20.27
CA GLN A 209 8.00 -1.65 21.33
C GLN A 209 9.25 -1.03 20.73
N ALA A 210 9.53 0.21 21.10
CA ALA A 210 10.83 0.80 20.84
C ALA A 210 11.83 0.13 21.78
N SER A 211 12.84 -0.57 21.24
CA SER A 211 13.98 -1.02 22.05
C SER A 211 14.67 0.20 22.65
N GLN A 212 15.32 0.05 23.81
CA GLN A 212 16.03 1.17 24.45
C GLN A 212 17.05 1.82 23.50
N SER A 213 17.71 1.03 22.65
CA SER A 213 18.59 1.52 21.60
C SER A 213 17.88 2.36 20.53
N ALA A 214 16.62 2.04 20.21
CA ALA A 214 15.82 2.81 19.27
C ALA A 214 15.35 4.14 19.87
N GLN A 215 15.05 4.17 21.16
CA GLN A 215 14.71 5.43 21.86
C GLN A 215 15.91 6.37 21.93
N VAL A 216 17.12 5.84 22.13
CA VAL A 216 18.36 6.62 22.09
C VAL A 216 18.65 7.11 20.66
N MET A 217 18.44 6.28 19.63
CA MET A 217 18.60 6.71 18.26
C MET A 217 17.51 7.70 17.80
N ASP A 218 16.30 7.62 18.32
CA ASP A 218 15.23 8.58 18.02
C ASP A 218 15.48 9.91 18.74
N SER A 219 16.02 9.89 19.96
CA SER A 219 16.46 11.10 20.68
C SER A 219 17.70 11.75 20.02
N LEU A 220 18.60 10.96 19.46
CA LEU A 220 19.71 11.45 18.62
C LEU A 220 19.21 11.90 17.23
N GLY A 221 18.14 11.30 16.73
CA GLY A 221 17.49 11.64 15.46
C GLY A 221 16.55 12.85 15.53
N ALA A 222 16.13 13.27 16.74
CA ALA A 222 15.37 14.52 16.94
C ALA A 222 16.16 15.77 16.48
N ASN A 223 17.48 15.63 16.37
CA ASN A 223 18.38 16.63 15.80
C ASN A 223 18.69 16.40 14.30
N ARG A 224 17.89 15.58 13.58
CA ARG A 224 18.07 15.50 12.13
C ARG A 224 17.73 16.86 11.52
N PRO A 225 18.64 17.48 10.79
CA PRO A 225 18.36 18.74 10.11
C PRO A 225 17.12 18.51 9.24
N ALA A 226 16.16 19.45 9.33
CA ALA A 226 15.01 19.47 8.44
C ALA A 226 15.51 19.24 7.01
N ILE A 227 14.79 18.44 6.22
CA ILE A 227 15.14 18.12 4.85
C ILE A 227 15.55 19.44 4.17
N ASP A 228 16.83 19.61 3.92
CA ASP A 228 17.32 20.80 3.23
C ASP A 228 16.86 20.71 1.79
N LEU A 229 15.84 21.52 1.46
CA LEU A 229 15.27 21.59 0.13
C LEU A 229 16.36 21.83 -0.95
N LYS A 230 17.43 22.55 -0.59
CA LYS A 230 18.60 22.75 -1.47
C LYS A 230 19.33 21.44 -1.75
N THR A 231 19.48 20.57 -0.74
CA THR A 231 20.11 19.26 -0.92
C THR A 231 19.22 18.34 -1.76
N ALA A 232 17.91 18.35 -1.56
CA ALA A 232 16.97 17.61 -2.39
C ALA A 232 17.03 18.08 -3.87
N VAL A 233 16.96 19.38 -4.11
CA VAL A 233 17.07 19.95 -5.47
C VAL A 233 18.43 19.65 -6.09
N ARG A 234 19.51 19.63 -5.30
CA ARG A 234 20.85 19.29 -5.78
C ARG A 234 20.95 17.83 -6.30
N MET A 235 20.15 16.89 -5.74
CA MET A 235 20.08 15.52 -6.23
C MET A 235 19.54 15.45 -7.66
N PHE A 236 18.53 16.27 -8.00
CA PHE A 236 18.00 16.35 -9.37
C PHE A 236 19.00 16.93 -10.39
N ARG A 237 20.10 17.52 -9.95
CA ARG A 237 21.16 17.98 -10.83
C ARG A 237 22.11 16.87 -11.28
N GLN A 238 22.01 15.67 -10.69
CA GLN A 238 22.86 14.53 -11.03
C GLN A 238 22.32 13.77 -12.24
N ARG A 239 23.18 13.51 -13.25
CA ARG A 239 22.80 12.72 -14.44
C ARG A 239 22.28 11.33 -14.08
N LYS A 240 22.86 10.69 -13.05
CA LYS A 240 22.42 9.37 -12.57
C LYS A 240 20.97 9.38 -12.10
N MET A 241 20.54 10.47 -11.44
CA MET A 241 19.16 10.63 -11.00
C MET A 241 18.18 10.69 -12.18
N TRP A 242 18.53 11.43 -13.24
CA TRP A 242 17.69 11.48 -14.45
C TRP A 242 17.64 10.15 -15.20
N MET A 243 18.75 9.40 -15.27
CA MET A 243 18.75 8.06 -15.83
C MET A 243 17.85 7.11 -15.03
N PHE A 244 17.88 7.21 -13.69
CA PHE A 244 17.00 6.44 -12.81
C PHE A 244 15.52 6.84 -13.00
N ILE A 245 15.22 8.14 -13.06
CA ILE A 245 13.86 8.65 -13.31
C ILE A 245 13.34 8.15 -14.67
N LEU A 246 14.14 8.23 -15.73
CA LEU A 246 13.75 7.72 -17.05
C LEU A 246 13.50 6.21 -17.04
N TYR A 247 14.33 5.45 -16.33
CA TYR A 247 14.12 4.01 -16.15
C TYR A 247 12.79 3.74 -15.43
N VAL A 248 12.53 4.42 -14.30
CA VAL A 248 11.28 4.25 -13.53
C VAL A 248 10.06 4.64 -14.37
N ILE A 249 10.12 5.76 -15.09
CA ILE A 249 9.02 6.17 -15.99
C ILE A 249 8.80 5.12 -17.07
N GLY A 250 9.87 4.64 -17.72
CA GLY A 250 9.76 3.66 -18.81
C GLY A 250 9.18 2.31 -18.37
N VAL A 251 9.52 1.84 -17.18
CA VAL A 251 9.07 0.54 -16.66
C VAL A 251 7.75 0.67 -15.91
N ALA A 252 7.67 1.58 -14.93
CA ALA A 252 6.50 1.68 -14.06
C ALA A 252 5.28 2.22 -14.78
N CYS A 253 5.41 3.26 -15.60
CA CYS A 253 4.26 3.80 -16.34
C CYS A 253 3.70 2.81 -17.36
N VAL A 254 4.57 2.04 -18.03
CA VAL A 254 4.10 1.00 -18.98
C VAL A 254 3.38 -0.11 -18.22
N TYR A 255 3.91 -0.53 -17.06
CA TYR A 255 3.28 -1.52 -16.22
C TYR A 255 1.92 -1.04 -15.71
N ASP A 256 1.83 0.18 -15.18
CA ASP A 256 0.57 0.74 -14.67
C ASP A 256 -0.52 0.85 -15.74
N VAL A 257 -0.16 1.30 -16.95
CA VAL A 257 -1.11 1.37 -18.08
C VAL A 257 -1.57 -0.02 -18.50
N PHE A 258 -0.65 -0.99 -18.55
CA PHE A 258 -0.98 -2.37 -18.83
C PHE A 258 -1.93 -2.94 -17.77
N ASP A 259 -1.62 -2.78 -16.51
CA ASP A 259 -2.41 -3.32 -15.39
C ASP A 259 -3.85 -2.76 -15.39
N GLN A 260 -4.01 -1.47 -15.66
CA GLN A 260 -5.33 -0.81 -15.77
C GLN A 260 -6.18 -1.36 -16.93
N GLN A 261 -5.57 -1.77 -18.03
CA GLN A 261 -6.28 -2.29 -19.21
C GLN A 261 -6.41 -3.82 -19.19
N PHE A 262 -5.53 -4.50 -18.47
CA PHE A 262 -5.41 -5.96 -18.48
C PHE A 262 -6.69 -6.64 -18.01
N ALA A 263 -7.33 -6.16 -16.97
CA ALA A 263 -8.57 -6.73 -16.46
C ALA A 263 -9.68 -6.75 -17.51
N THR A 264 -9.89 -5.63 -18.20
CA THR A 264 -10.92 -5.49 -19.24
C THR A 264 -10.56 -6.30 -20.48
N PHE A 265 -9.27 -6.29 -20.88
CA PHE A 265 -8.77 -7.06 -22.01
C PHE A 265 -8.89 -8.57 -21.75
N PHE A 266 -8.43 -9.04 -20.60
CA PHE A 266 -8.50 -10.46 -20.23
C PHE A 266 -9.94 -10.98 -20.21
N LYS A 267 -10.88 -10.20 -19.70
CA LYS A 267 -12.30 -10.53 -19.68
C LYS A 267 -12.89 -10.73 -21.08
N SER A 268 -12.38 -10.01 -22.09
CA SER A 268 -12.88 -10.09 -23.47
C SER A 268 -12.68 -11.45 -24.17
N PHE A 269 -11.82 -12.32 -23.61
CA PHE A 269 -11.63 -13.69 -24.14
C PHE A 269 -12.69 -14.70 -23.71
N PHE A 270 -13.58 -14.32 -22.79
CA PHE A 270 -14.57 -15.22 -22.22
C PHE A 270 -15.97 -14.95 -22.80
N ALA A 271 -16.77 -16.01 -22.94
CA ALA A 271 -18.11 -15.92 -23.53
C ALA A 271 -19.08 -15.07 -22.67
N THR A 272 -18.89 -15.07 -21.34
CA THR A 272 -19.71 -14.26 -20.43
C THR A 272 -18.85 -13.35 -19.58
N PRO A 273 -19.31 -12.11 -19.27
CA PRO A 273 -18.59 -11.17 -18.43
C PRO A 273 -18.26 -11.72 -17.05
N GLU A 274 -19.18 -12.52 -16.47
CA GLU A 274 -19.03 -13.12 -15.15
C GLU A 274 -17.93 -14.18 -15.13
N ALA A 275 -17.87 -15.04 -16.16
CA ALA A 275 -16.81 -16.04 -16.30
C ALA A 275 -15.44 -15.35 -16.45
N GLY A 276 -15.38 -14.29 -17.26
CA GLY A 276 -14.17 -13.51 -17.44
C GLY A 276 -13.69 -12.84 -16.16
N THR A 277 -14.58 -12.26 -15.38
CA THR A 277 -14.26 -11.62 -14.09
C THR A 277 -13.75 -12.64 -13.05
N ARG A 278 -14.36 -13.83 -12.97
CA ARG A 278 -13.86 -14.93 -12.10
C ARG A 278 -12.48 -15.40 -12.54
N ALA A 279 -12.31 -15.66 -13.83
CA ALA A 279 -11.02 -16.09 -14.38
C ALA A 279 -9.90 -15.07 -14.17
N PHE A 280 -10.20 -13.77 -14.28
CA PHE A 280 -9.28 -12.69 -13.96
C PHE A 280 -8.86 -12.73 -12.48
N GLY A 281 -9.80 -12.93 -11.54
CA GLY A 281 -9.51 -13.10 -10.13
C GLY A 281 -8.54 -14.27 -9.86
N PHE A 282 -8.77 -15.42 -10.49
CA PHE A 282 -7.86 -16.58 -10.39
C PHE A 282 -6.48 -16.32 -11.00
N ALA A 283 -6.41 -15.66 -12.14
CA ALA A 283 -5.14 -15.32 -12.79
C ALA A 283 -4.31 -14.37 -11.92
N THR A 284 -4.94 -13.35 -11.35
CA THR A 284 -4.32 -12.42 -10.40
C THR A 284 -3.81 -13.16 -9.15
N THR A 285 -4.61 -14.08 -8.62
CA THR A 285 -4.22 -14.92 -7.47
C THR A 285 -2.98 -15.74 -7.76
N ALA A 286 -2.92 -16.39 -8.94
CA ALA A 286 -1.75 -17.18 -9.34
C ALA A 286 -0.48 -16.31 -9.43
N GLY A 287 -0.59 -15.12 -10.02
CA GLY A 287 0.51 -14.16 -10.09
C GLY A 287 1.02 -13.74 -8.71
N GLU A 288 0.12 -13.42 -7.78
CA GLU A 288 0.49 -13.01 -6.43
C GLU A 288 1.09 -14.15 -5.58
N ILE A 289 0.67 -15.39 -5.79
CA ILE A 289 1.30 -16.54 -5.15
C ILE A 289 2.74 -16.70 -5.65
N CYS A 290 2.98 -16.54 -6.96
CA CYS A 290 4.33 -16.55 -7.51
C CYS A 290 5.19 -15.42 -6.92
N ASN A 291 4.65 -14.20 -6.82
CA ASN A 291 5.31 -13.08 -6.17
C ASN A 291 5.66 -13.39 -4.71
N ALA A 292 4.73 -13.98 -3.96
CA ALA A 292 4.96 -14.36 -2.56
C ALA A 292 6.11 -15.36 -2.41
N ILE A 293 6.17 -16.36 -3.29
CA ILE A 293 7.25 -17.37 -3.29
C ILE A 293 8.61 -16.71 -3.55
N ILE A 294 8.69 -15.84 -4.57
CA ILE A 294 9.93 -15.13 -4.93
C ILE A 294 10.38 -14.19 -3.80
N MET A 295 9.44 -13.49 -3.16
CA MET A 295 9.77 -12.56 -2.07
C MET A 295 10.21 -13.28 -0.77
N PHE A 296 9.76 -14.52 -0.58
CA PHE A 296 10.09 -15.29 0.63
C PHE A 296 11.41 -16.04 0.52
N SER A 297 11.84 -16.36 -0.70
CA SER A 297 13.12 -17.07 -0.98
C SER A 297 14.32 -16.13 -0.84
#